data_d50523ae33338af957ed1efe8037ddfc
#
_entry.id   d50523ae33338af957ed1efe8037ddfc
#
_cell.length_a   1.000
_cell.length_b   1.000
_cell.length_c   1.000
_cell.angle_alpha   90.00
_cell.angle_beta   90.00
_cell.angle_gamma   90.00
#
_symmetry.space_group_name_H-M   'P 1'
#
loop_
_entity.id
_entity.type
_entity.pdbx_description
1 polymer ?
#
loop_
_entity_poly.entity_id
_entity_poly.type
_entity_poly.pdbx_seq_one_letter_code
_entity_poly.pdbx_strand_id
1 'polypeptide(L)'
;MFYAPWCKHCKQLEPEYEGAAVELVEWGVRLAKVDGTKEKELADQYNIPGWPGFKMFRKGRVYEYNGPREKDNIIAFMKEQFESPSDQKDHMLGLTNNMDRLDITVVGFFKGKSDLYDEYVVAANEMRGKFKFMHTFEESIAASFKVPQESVVVYHPEIFWSPHENKTYALSKKSATYKEIMHFVRKNSVPLVGYRTKKNAFKYTERPLVVVYYDVNYSHEHKVATQFVREKVLGVAKEFVGSNLKFAVSNEDEFEEEIKNLGFEDSGEDVNVGCFTEKQKFRMNPVSEFETEDLKDFIEGLRTGKVHTQLTLTL
;
A
#
# COMPACT_ATOMS: atom_id res chain seq x y z
N MET A 1 13.07 21.66 0.63
CA MET A 1 14.10 20.86 1.34
C MET A 1 14.57 21.59 2.58
N PHE A 2 14.45 20.96 3.74
CA PHE A 2 15.07 21.42 4.98
C PHE A 2 16.45 20.79 5.09
N TYR A 3 17.46 21.61 5.41
CA TYR A 3 18.86 21.16 5.45
C TYR A 3 19.62 21.77 6.65
N ALA A 4 20.83 21.25 6.90
CA ALA A 4 21.79 21.87 7.80
C ALA A 4 23.11 22.14 7.03
N PRO A 5 23.82 23.28 7.27
CA PRO A 5 25.04 23.63 6.54
C PRO A 5 26.18 22.61 6.68
N TRP A 6 26.23 21.89 7.79
CA TRP A 6 27.21 20.84 8.09
C TRP A 6 26.80 19.45 7.63
N CYS A 7 25.56 19.26 7.11
CA CYS A 7 25.04 17.95 6.72
C CYS A 7 25.69 17.46 5.42
N LYS A 8 26.46 16.38 5.49
CA LYS A 8 27.16 15.78 4.34
C LYS A 8 26.18 15.30 3.25
N HIS A 9 25.09 14.62 3.65
CA HIS A 9 24.08 14.14 2.70
C HIS A 9 23.34 15.29 2.00
N CYS A 10 23.12 16.41 2.70
CA CYS A 10 22.51 17.59 2.09
C CYS A 10 23.40 18.19 0.99
N LYS A 11 24.71 18.26 1.22
CA LYS A 11 25.69 18.74 0.23
C LYS A 11 25.79 17.83 -0.99
N GLN A 12 25.73 16.53 -0.77
CA GLN A 12 25.74 15.54 -1.88
C GLN A 12 24.49 15.65 -2.75
N LEU A 13 23.35 15.96 -2.14
CA LEU A 13 22.07 16.09 -2.83
C LEU A 13 21.90 17.45 -3.54
N GLU A 14 22.61 18.47 -3.12
CA GLU A 14 22.41 19.84 -3.61
C GLU A 14 22.44 19.96 -5.15
N PRO A 15 23.40 19.37 -5.88
CA PRO A 15 23.41 19.46 -7.34
C PRO A 15 22.18 18.80 -8.00
N GLU A 16 21.71 17.69 -7.47
CA GLU A 16 20.50 17.00 -7.96
C GLU A 16 19.26 17.88 -7.74
N TYR A 17 19.15 18.45 -6.54
CA TYR A 17 18.03 19.30 -6.16
C TYR A 17 17.98 20.61 -6.96
N GLU A 18 19.16 21.24 -7.20
CA GLU A 18 19.27 22.44 -8.01
C GLU A 18 19.01 22.16 -9.48
N GLY A 19 19.53 21.04 -10.01
CA GLY A 19 19.23 20.58 -11.36
C GLY A 19 17.74 20.34 -11.58
N ALA A 20 17.04 19.72 -10.63
CA ALA A 20 15.59 19.56 -10.67
C ALA A 20 14.85 20.92 -10.59
N ALA A 21 15.35 21.84 -9.75
CA ALA A 21 14.73 23.17 -9.61
C ALA A 21 14.73 23.96 -10.92
N VAL A 22 15.83 23.92 -11.67
CA VAL A 22 15.95 24.60 -12.97
C VAL A 22 14.91 24.09 -13.96
N GLU A 23 14.75 22.78 -14.10
CA GLU A 23 13.81 22.18 -15.05
C GLU A 23 12.34 22.41 -14.63
N LEU A 24 12.05 22.32 -13.34
CA LEU A 24 10.69 22.42 -12.81
C LEU A 24 10.14 23.86 -12.83
N VAL A 25 10.97 24.87 -12.99
CA VAL A 25 10.52 26.27 -13.13
C VAL A 25 9.56 26.44 -14.30
N GLU A 26 9.82 25.78 -15.43
CA GLU A 26 8.96 25.82 -16.62
C GLU A 26 7.56 25.21 -16.35
N TRP A 27 7.47 24.32 -15.37
CA TRP A 27 6.22 23.72 -14.90
C TRP A 27 5.51 24.55 -13.80
N GLY A 28 6.04 25.72 -13.48
CA GLY A 28 5.51 26.57 -12.39
C GLY A 28 5.80 26.02 -10.98
N VAL A 29 6.67 25.02 -10.85
CA VAL A 29 7.10 24.47 -9.56
C VAL A 29 8.32 25.23 -9.04
N ARG A 30 8.28 25.57 -7.76
CA ARG A 30 9.39 26.19 -7.07
C ARG A 30 9.97 25.25 -6.03
N LEU A 31 11.24 24.92 -6.14
CA LEU A 31 11.96 24.20 -5.11
C LEU A 31 12.69 25.21 -4.21
N ALA A 32 12.50 25.09 -2.91
CA ALA A 32 13.10 25.98 -1.91
C ALA A 32 14.00 25.20 -0.95
N LYS A 33 15.08 25.85 -0.46
CA LYS A 33 15.92 25.33 0.61
C LYS A 33 15.72 26.17 1.87
N VAL A 34 15.58 25.49 3.02
CA VAL A 34 15.41 26.10 4.34
C VAL A 34 16.52 25.59 5.26
N ASP A 35 17.31 26.50 5.80
CA ASP A 35 18.28 26.17 6.84
C ASP A 35 17.54 25.92 8.17
N GLY A 36 17.25 24.66 8.46
CA GLY A 36 16.51 24.27 9.65
C GLY A 36 17.30 24.46 10.95
N THR A 37 18.59 24.76 10.89
CA THR A 37 19.37 25.13 12.08
C THR A 37 19.11 26.57 12.51
N LYS A 38 18.72 27.41 11.56
CA LYS A 38 18.31 28.80 11.81
C LYS A 38 16.80 28.91 12.01
N GLU A 39 16.03 28.25 11.16
CA GLU A 39 14.57 28.25 11.16
C GLU A 39 14.01 27.06 11.95
N LYS A 40 14.37 26.95 13.24
CA LYS A 40 14.00 25.82 14.10
C LYS A 40 12.50 25.70 14.29
N GLU A 41 11.80 26.81 14.53
CA GLU A 41 10.35 26.82 14.70
C GLU A 41 9.64 26.27 13.46
N LEU A 42 10.14 26.59 12.27
CA LEU A 42 9.58 26.08 11.03
C LEU A 42 9.87 24.58 10.85
N ALA A 43 11.07 24.13 11.20
CA ALA A 43 11.42 22.71 11.17
C ALA A 43 10.56 21.89 12.14
N ASP A 44 10.32 22.40 13.33
CA ASP A 44 9.44 21.78 14.34
C ASP A 44 7.99 21.78 13.89
N GLN A 45 7.48 22.88 13.33
CA GLN A 45 6.13 22.99 12.78
C GLN A 45 5.83 21.92 11.73
N TYR A 46 6.82 21.59 10.89
CA TYR A 46 6.68 20.58 9.84
C TYR A 46 7.19 19.20 10.24
N ASN A 47 7.50 18.98 11.52
CA ASN A 47 7.97 17.70 12.05
C ASN A 47 9.13 17.14 11.22
N ILE A 48 10.25 17.88 11.08
CA ILE A 48 11.43 17.44 10.36
C ILE A 48 12.34 16.63 11.30
N PRO A 49 12.38 15.28 11.17
CA PRO A 49 13.10 14.43 12.12
C PRO A 49 14.62 14.43 11.92
N GLY A 50 15.09 14.94 10.80
CA GLY A 50 16.52 14.94 10.44
C GLY A 50 16.80 15.60 9.10
N TRP A 51 18.08 15.65 8.72
CA TRP A 51 18.57 16.33 7.53
C TRP A 51 19.12 15.33 6.48
N PRO A 52 18.75 15.50 5.17
CA PRO A 52 17.77 16.43 4.62
C PRO A 52 16.34 15.93 4.84
N GLY A 53 15.43 16.84 5.21
CA GLY A 53 13.99 16.60 5.28
C GLY A 53 13.24 17.24 4.09
N PHE A 54 12.19 16.57 3.59
CA PHE A 54 11.44 17.07 2.45
C PHE A 54 9.97 17.22 2.76
N LYS A 55 9.41 18.34 2.33
CA LYS A 55 7.96 18.59 2.34
C LYS A 55 7.54 19.15 0.99
N MET A 56 6.40 18.72 0.51
CA MET A 56 5.74 19.29 -0.65
C MET A 56 4.50 20.07 -0.20
N PHE A 57 4.35 21.28 -0.73
CA PHE A 57 3.19 22.13 -0.47
C PHE A 57 2.33 22.20 -1.73
N ARG A 58 1.06 21.83 -1.62
CA ARG A 58 0.14 21.88 -2.75
C ARG A 58 -1.26 22.26 -2.28
N LYS A 59 -1.85 23.28 -2.91
CA LYS A 59 -3.21 23.76 -2.59
C LYS A 59 -3.46 23.93 -1.09
N GLY A 60 -2.51 24.53 -0.37
CA GLY A 60 -2.60 24.78 1.07
C GLY A 60 -2.39 23.56 1.98
N ARG A 61 -2.03 22.41 1.42
CA ARG A 61 -1.73 21.17 2.19
C ARG A 61 -0.27 20.80 2.10
N VAL A 62 0.19 20.09 3.12
CA VAL A 62 1.57 19.62 3.24
C VAL A 62 1.61 18.10 3.03
N TYR A 63 2.53 17.65 2.20
CA TYR A 63 2.75 16.23 1.89
C TYR A 63 4.20 15.85 2.16
N GLU A 64 4.41 14.61 2.60
CA GLU A 64 5.74 14.02 2.70
C GLU A 64 6.29 13.67 1.30
N TYR A 65 7.57 13.92 1.10
CA TYR A 65 8.31 13.35 -0.02
C TYR A 65 9.30 12.32 0.50
N ASN A 66 9.02 11.05 0.22
CA ASN A 66 9.86 9.92 0.62
C ASN A 66 10.43 9.17 -0.62
N GLY A 67 10.37 9.80 -1.79
CA GLY A 67 10.87 9.25 -3.04
C GLY A 67 12.39 9.30 -3.16
N PRO A 68 12.92 8.70 -4.25
CA PRO A 68 14.34 8.81 -4.60
C PRO A 68 14.74 10.27 -4.79
N ARG A 69 15.99 10.59 -4.51
CA ARG A 69 16.47 11.98 -4.38
C ARG A 69 17.27 12.47 -5.58
N GLU A 70 17.43 11.65 -6.58
CA GLU A 70 18.05 11.97 -7.86
C GLU A 70 17.18 12.97 -8.64
N LYS A 71 17.80 13.82 -9.42
CA LYS A 71 17.16 14.88 -10.22
C LYS A 71 15.91 14.38 -10.96
N ASP A 72 16.07 13.33 -11.75
CA ASP A 72 15.00 12.84 -12.63
C ASP A 72 13.80 12.30 -11.87
N ASN A 73 14.04 11.67 -10.71
CA ASN A 73 12.98 11.16 -9.83
C ASN A 73 12.22 12.30 -9.15
N ILE A 74 12.91 13.35 -8.71
CA ILE A 74 12.26 14.56 -8.15
C ILE A 74 11.37 15.20 -9.22
N ILE A 75 11.87 15.34 -10.44
CA ILE A 75 11.14 15.91 -11.59
C ILE A 75 9.90 15.05 -11.92
N ALA A 76 10.07 13.74 -12.05
CA ALA A 76 8.98 12.81 -12.36
C ALA A 76 7.88 12.87 -11.30
N PHE A 77 8.25 12.84 -10.02
CA PHE A 77 7.30 12.98 -8.91
C PHE A 77 6.54 14.30 -8.97
N MET A 78 7.25 15.41 -9.18
CA MET A 78 6.61 16.72 -9.23
C MET A 78 5.69 16.86 -10.44
N LYS A 79 6.07 16.34 -11.61
CA LYS A 79 5.23 16.31 -12.82
C LYS A 79 3.95 15.49 -12.60
N GLU A 80 4.06 14.32 -11.96
CA GLU A 80 2.89 13.51 -11.59
C GLU A 80 1.86 14.28 -10.74
N GLN A 81 2.31 15.26 -9.93
CA GLN A 81 1.39 16.05 -9.11
C GLN A 81 0.48 16.99 -9.94
N PHE A 82 0.78 17.25 -11.20
CA PHE A 82 -0.08 18.04 -12.11
C PHE A 82 -1.12 17.20 -12.82
N GLU A 83 -0.89 15.90 -12.93
CA GLU A 83 -1.86 15.00 -13.54
C GLU A 83 -3.09 14.84 -12.65
N SER A 84 -4.20 14.43 -13.26
CA SER A 84 -5.39 14.05 -12.50
C SER A 84 -5.06 12.92 -11.52
N PRO A 85 -5.49 12.99 -10.24
CA PRO A 85 -5.28 11.89 -9.30
C PRO A 85 -6.15 10.67 -9.61
N SER A 86 -7.04 10.78 -10.59
CA SER A 86 -7.97 9.73 -11.00
C SER A 86 -8.15 9.75 -12.51
N ASP A 87 -7.98 8.60 -13.16
CA ASP A 87 -8.09 8.46 -14.61
C ASP A 87 -9.55 8.38 -15.02
N GLN A 88 -10.01 9.30 -15.87
CA GLN A 88 -11.34 9.20 -16.47
C GLN A 88 -11.38 8.10 -17.53
N LYS A 89 -12.46 7.33 -17.54
CA LYS A 89 -12.73 6.27 -18.54
C LYS A 89 -14.13 6.43 -19.10
N ASP A 90 -14.22 6.51 -20.40
CA ASP A 90 -15.48 6.78 -21.12
C ASP A 90 -16.04 5.52 -21.78
N HIS A 91 -15.35 4.39 -21.69
CA HIS A 91 -15.78 3.11 -22.22
C HIS A 91 -15.32 1.93 -21.35
N MET A 92 -16.10 0.85 -21.37
CA MET A 92 -15.94 -0.29 -20.46
C MET A 92 -14.58 -0.96 -20.55
N LEU A 93 -14.09 -1.23 -21.78
CA LEU A 93 -12.76 -1.83 -21.97
C LEU A 93 -11.63 -0.94 -21.43
N GLY A 94 -11.79 0.39 -21.55
CA GLY A 94 -10.85 1.35 -20.98
C GLY A 94 -10.80 1.27 -19.45
N LEU A 95 -11.93 0.99 -18.80
CA LEU A 95 -11.98 0.79 -17.36
C LEU A 95 -11.37 -0.56 -16.96
N THR A 96 -11.88 -1.66 -17.52
CA THR A 96 -11.49 -3.03 -17.12
C THR A 96 -10.02 -3.34 -17.40
N ASN A 97 -9.51 -2.96 -18.58
CA ASN A 97 -8.12 -3.23 -18.97
C ASN A 97 -7.10 -2.40 -18.17
N ASN A 98 -7.54 -1.30 -17.54
CA ASN A 98 -6.69 -0.46 -16.72
C ASN A 98 -6.82 -0.73 -15.21
N MET A 99 -7.67 -1.66 -14.78
CA MET A 99 -7.67 -2.10 -13.38
C MET A 99 -6.33 -2.73 -13.00
N ASP A 100 -5.90 -2.52 -11.76
CA ASP A 100 -4.69 -3.17 -11.26
C ASP A 100 -4.94 -4.68 -11.13
N ARG A 101 -3.97 -5.48 -11.53
CA ARG A 101 -4.08 -6.95 -11.51
C ARG A 101 -3.57 -7.58 -10.22
N LEU A 102 -2.80 -6.84 -9.43
CA LEU A 102 -2.17 -7.32 -8.20
C LEU A 102 -2.55 -6.50 -6.98
N ASP A 103 -3.28 -5.41 -7.18
CA ASP A 103 -3.76 -4.56 -6.10
C ASP A 103 -5.16 -4.02 -6.39
N ILE A 104 -5.80 -3.44 -5.38
CA ILE A 104 -7.13 -2.87 -5.53
C ILE A 104 -7.14 -1.70 -6.52
N THR A 105 -8.28 -1.54 -7.18
CA THR A 105 -8.61 -0.33 -7.93
C THR A 105 -9.84 0.32 -7.34
N VAL A 106 -9.76 1.63 -7.11
CA VAL A 106 -10.88 2.44 -6.63
C VAL A 106 -11.53 3.12 -7.82
N VAL A 107 -12.82 2.88 -8.04
CA VAL A 107 -13.56 3.44 -9.17
C VAL A 107 -14.71 4.29 -8.66
N GLY A 108 -14.76 5.55 -9.09
CA GLY A 108 -15.87 6.46 -8.87
C GLY A 108 -16.85 6.40 -10.06
N PHE A 109 -18.15 6.28 -9.78
CA PHE A 109 -19.22 6.34 -10.75
C PHE A 109 -20.08 7.56 -10.46
N PHE A 110 -20.01 8.58 -11.30
CA PHE A 110 -20.65 9.88 -11.07
C PHE A 110 -21.57 10.28 -12.22
N LYS A 111 -22.54 11.17 -11.95
CA LYS A 111 -23.37 11.78 -13.00
C LYS A 111 -22.68 12.94 -13.69
N GLY A 112 -21.65 13.46 -13.07
CA GLY A 112 -20.88 14.63 -13.48
C GLY A 112 -19.99 15.08 -12.33
N LYS A 113 -19.52 16.31 -12.36
CA LYS A 113 -18.73 16.93 -11.27
C LYS A 113 -19.65 17.33 -10.12
N SER A 114 -20.10 16.33 -9.37
CA SER A 114 -20.93 16.48 -8.17
C SER A 114 -20.07 16.72 -6.91
N ASP A 115 -20.71 17.07 -5.79
CA ASP A 115 -20.03 17.22 -4.49
C ASP A 115 -19.26 15.93 -4.13
N LEU A 116 -19.85 14.76 -4.39
CA LEU A 116 -19.19 13.48 -4.14
C LEU A 116 -17.97 13.28 -5.04
N TYR A 117 -18.03 13.72 -6.31
CA TYR A 117 -16.89 13.70 -7.21
C TYR A 117 -15.76 14.61 -6.71
N ASP A 118 -16.07 15.79 -6.22
CA ASP A 118 -15.06 16.71 -5.69
C ASP A 118 -14.37 16.14 -4.45
N GLU A 119 -15.12 15.55 -3.52
CA GLU A 119 -14.59 14.84 -2.36
C GLU A 119 -13.76 13.61 -2.76
N TYR A 120 -14.20 12.87 -3.78
CA TYR A 120 -13.47 11.74 -4.34
C TYR A 120 -12.12 12.15 -4.94
N VAL A 121 -12.07 13.25 -5.69
CA VAL A 121 -10.82 13.77 -6.26
C VAL A 121 -9.86 14.19 -5.16
N VAL A 122 -10.37 14.78 -4.06
CA VAL A 122 -9.55 15.09 -2.89
C VAL A 122 -8.99 13.81 -2.27
N ALA A 123 -9.81 12.79 -2.05
CA ALA A 123 -9.38 11.50 -1.49
C ALA A 123 -8.34 10.81 -2.39
N ALA A 124 -8.57 10.76 -3.69
CA ALA A 124 -7.64 10.21 -4.68
C ALA A 124 -6.28 10.91 -4.62
N ASN A 125 -6.30 12.23 -4.45
CA ASN A 125 -5.09 13.02 -4.33
C ASN A 125 -4.32 12.77 -3.03
N GLU A 126 -5.00 12.61 -1.89
CA GLU A 126 -4.40 12.27 -0.60
C GLU A 126 -3.80 10.84 -0.60
N MET A 127 -4.32 9.98 -1.45
CA MET A 127 -3.92 8.58 -1.56
C MET A 127 -3.09 8.30 -2.83
N ARG A 128 -2.63 9.35 -3.51
CA ARG A 128 -1.82 9.26 -4.73
C ARG A 128 -0.57 8.41 -4.50
N GLY A 129 -0.21 7.56 -5.48
CA GLY A 129 0.90 6.64 -5.40
C GLY A 129 0.69 5.43 -4.48
N LYS A 130 -0.38 5.44 -3.66
CA LYS A 130 -0.74 4.31 -2.77
C LYS A 130 -1.78 3.39 -3.39
N PHE A 131 -2.76 3.97 -4.08
CA PHE A 131 -3.86 3.23 -4.70
C PHE A 131 -4.12 3.78 -6.10
N LYS A 132 -4.63 2.92 -6.96
CA LYS A 132 -5.09 3.31 -8.29
C LYS A 132 -6.51 3.82 -8.22
N PHE A 133 -6.72 5.06 -8.71
CA PHE A 133 -8.04 5.69 -8.78
C PHE A 133 -8.45 5.88 -10.23
N MET A 134 -9.68 5.51 -10.55
CA MET A 134 -10.31 5.75 -11.85
C MET A 134 -11.74 6.23 -11.65
N HIS A 135 -12.31 6.93 -12.62
CA HIS A 135 -13.71 7.32 -12.58
C HIS A 135 -14.36 7.34 -13.95
N THR A 136 -15.67 7.32 -13.94
CA THR A 136 -16.49 7.47 -15.14
C THR A 136 -17.73 8.32 -14.86
N PHE A 137 -18.17 9.05 -15.88
CA PHE A 137 -19.46 9.75 -15.88
C PHE A 137 -20.52 9.01 -16.69
N GLU A 138 -20.15 7.90 -17.34
CA GLU A 138 -21.01 7.12 -18.23
C GLU A 138 -21.96 6.21 -17.44
N GLU A 139 -23.27 6.50 -17.52
CA GLU A 139 -24.32 5.69 -16.86
C GLU A 139 -24.34 4.25 -17.37
N SER A 140 -24.07 4.04 -18.64
CA SER A 140 -24.00 2.71 -19.26
C SER A 140 -22.92 1.83 -18.64
N ILE A 141 -21.79 2.41 -18.25
CA ILE A 141 -20.73 1.67 -17.56
C ILE A 141 -21.17 1.33 -16.14
N ALA A 142 -21.75 2.27 -15.39
CA ALA A 142 -22.27 2.00 -14.04
C ALA A 142 -23.32 0.87 -14.06
N ALA A 143 -24.25 0.91 -15.04
CA ALA A 143 -25.27 -0.12 -15.22
C ALA A 143 -24.64 -1.50 -15.52
N SER A 144 -23.61 -1.56 -16.36
CA SER A 144 -22.91 -2.79 -16.71
C SER A 144 -22.18 -3.40 -15.49
N PHE A 145 -21.65 -2.58 -14.60
CA PHE A 145 -21.06 -3.02 -13.33
C PHE A 145 -22.10 -3.27 -12.22
N LYS A 146 -23.39 -3.02 -12.50
CA LYS A 146 -24.51 -3.14 -11.54
C LYS A 146 -24.30 -2.30 -10.27
N VAL A 147 -23.71 -1.12 -10.43
CA VAL A 147 -23.49 -0.17 -9.35
C VAL A 147 -24.30 1.11 -9.59
N PRO A 148 -24.82 1.77 -8.54
CA PRO A 148 -25.50 3.03 -8.71
C PRO A 148 -24.52 4.13 -9.10
N GLN A 149 -24.95 5.10 -9.89
CA GLN A 149 -24.24 6.35 -10.01
C GLN A 149 -24.22 7.08 -8.64
N GLU A 150 -23.26 7.97 -8.44
CA GLU A 150 -22.95 8.60 -7.15
C GLU A 150 -22.48 7.58 -6.12
N SER A 151 -21.51 6.76 -6.54
CA SER A 151 -20.87 5.77 -5.67
C SER A 151 -19.38 5.65 -5.91
N VAL A 152 -18.67 5.21 -4.87
CA VAL A 152 -17.25 4.85 -4.91
C VAL A 152 -17.11 3.37 -4.63
N VAL A 153 -16.44 2.64 -5.49
CA VAL A 153 -16.31 1.19 -5.39
C VAL A 153 -14.85 0.78 -5.33
N VAL A 154 -14.52 -0.09 -4.40
CA VAL A 154 -13.22 -0.78 -4.32
C VAL A 154 -13.36 -2.12 -5.01
N TYR A 155 -12.53 -2.36 -6.01
CA TYR A 155 -12.44 -3.63 -6.74
C TYR A 155 -11.18 -4.38 -6.31
N HIS A 156 -11.35 -5.60 -5.83
CA HIS A 156 -10.23 -6.53 -5.64
C HIS A 156 -9.88 -7.21 -6.96
N PRO A 157 -8.59 -7.41 -7.27
CA PRO A 157 -8.17 -8.12 -8.46
C PRO A 157 -8.67 -9.57 -8.44
N GLU A 158 -9.01 -10.08 -9.62
CA GLU A 158 -9.61 -11.40 -9.79
C GLU A 158 -8.77 -12.52 -9.16
N ILE A 159 -7.48 -12.37 -9.19
CA ILE A 159 -6.52 -13.33 -8.64
C ILE A 159 -6.66 -13.54 -7.13
N PHE A 160 -7.26 -12.58 -6.41
CA PHE A 160 -7.49 -12.68 -4.95
C PHE A 160 -8.93 -13.01 -4.58
N TRP A 161 -9.82 -13.22 -5.55
CA TRP A 161 -11.18 -13.57 -5.25
C TRP A 161 -11.28 -14.90 -4.49
N SER A 162 -12.16 -14.93 -3.52
CA SER A 162 -12.49 -16.13 -2.77
C SER A 162 -14.00 -16.17 -2.48
N PRO A 163 -14.58 -17.35 -2.19
CA PRO A 163 -15.98 -17.44 -1.78
C PRO A 163 -16.24 -16.91 -0.36
N HIS A 164 -15.20 -16.54 0.38
CA HIS A 164 -15.27 -16.16 1.78
C HIS A 164 -15.29 -14.65 2.02
N GLU A 165 -15.20 -13.86 0.94
CA GLU A 165 -15.19 -12.40 1.02
C GLU A 165 -15.84 -11.76 -0.22
N ASN A 166 -16.17 -10.47 -0.11
CA ASN A 166 -16.73 -9.75 -1.24
C ASN A 166 -15.64 -9.39 -2.25
N LYS A 167 -15.94 -9.58 -3.53
CA LYS A 167 -15.06 -9.17 -4.64
C LYS A 167 -14.95 -7.65 -4.78
N THR A 168 -16.01 -6.96 -4.33
CA THR A 168 -16.15 -5.51 -4.43
C THR A 168 -16.85 -4.97 -3.20
N TYR A 169 -16.51 -3.71 -2.85
CA TYR A 169 -17.17 -2.97 -1.79
C TYR A 169 -17.62 -1.62 -2.34
N ALA A 170 -18.84 -1.20 -2.04
CA ALA A 170 -19.44 0.03 -2.56
C ALA A 170 -19.81 0.99 -1.43
N LEU A 171 -19.46 2.26 -1.60
CA LEU A 171 -19.89 3.38 -0.79
C LEU A 171 -20.84 4.23 -1.62
N SER A 172 -22.14 4.19 -1.29
CA SER A 172 -23.22 4.91 -2.00
C SER A 172 -23.74 6.11 -1.21
N LYS A 173 -22.94 6.67 -0.30
CA LYS A 173 -23.26 7.86 0.49
C LYS A 173 -22.91 9.12 -0.32
N LYS A 174 -23.90 9.78 -0.91
CA LYS A 174 -23.71 10.98 -1.77
C LYS A 174 -23.02 12.16 -1.05
N SER A 175 -23.19 12.27 0.26
CA SER A 175 -22.56 13.29 1.12
C SER A 175 -21.28 12.80 1.79
N ALA A 176 -20.64 11.76 1.27
CA ALA A 176 -19.40 11.25 1.85
C ALA A 176 -18.27 12.25 1.67
N THR A 177 -17.61 12.58 2.76
CA THR A 177 -16.43 13.44 2.76
C THR A 177 -15.20 12.66 2.29
N TYR A 178 -14.15 13.36 1.84
CA TYR A 178 -12.89 12.72 1.44
C TYR A 178 -12.30 11.85 2.55
N LYS A 179 -12.46 12.22 3.84
CA LYS A 179 -11.99 11.40 4.97
C LYS A 179 -12.74 10.08 5.08
N GLU A 180 -14.06 10.11 4.87
CA GLU A 180 -14.88 8.90 4.86
C GLU A 180 -14.54 8.00 3.67
N ILE A 181 -14.29 8.58 2.49
CA ILE A 181 -13.83 7.83 1.32
C ILE A 181 -12.46 7.20 1.60
N MET A 182 -11.50 7.94 2.15
CA MET A 182 -10.19 7.40 2.50
C MET A 182 -10.27 6.28 3.53
N HIS A 183 -11.12 6.44 4.55
CA HIS A 183 -11.35 5.38 5.54
C HIS A 183 -11.97 4.14 4.89
N PHE A 184 -12.99 4.32 4.05
CA PHE A 184 -13.65 3.25 3.31
C PHE A 184 -12.65 2.48 2.42
N VAL A 185 -11.80 3.19 1.67
CA VAL A 185 -10.77 2.57 0.82
C VAL A 185 -9.78 1.77 1.66
N ARG A 186 -9.24 2.34 2.74
CA ARG A 186 -8.28 1.64 3.62
C ARG A 186 -8.89 0.39 4.24
N LYS A 187 -10.10 0.50 4.80
CA LYS A 187 -10.81 -0.60 5.43
C LYS A 187 -11.02 -1.79 4.49
N ASN A 188 -11.24 -1.51 3.20
CA ASN A 188 -11.56 -2.52 2.20
C ASN A 188 -10.40 -2.78 1.22
N SER A 189 -9.16 -2.42 1.59
CA SER A 189 -8.01 -2.51 0.67
C SER A 189 -7.23 -3.81 0.75
N VAL A 190 -7.46 -4.62 1.78
CA VAL A 190 -6.73 -5.88 2.01
C VAL A 190 -7.71 -7.04 1.86
N PRO A 191 -7.49 -7.99 0.94
CA PRO A 191 -8.26 -9.22 0.85
C PRO A 191 -7.93 -10.15 2.02
N LEU A 192 -8.72 -11.20 2.22
CA LEU A 192 -8.55 -12.15 3.31
C LEU A 192 -7.14 -12.75 3.37
N VAL A 193 -6.56 -13.06 2.21
CA VAL A 193 -5.14 -13.38 2.05
C VAL A 193 -4.60 -12.56 0.89
N GLY A 194 -3.93 -11.46 1.18
CA GLY A 194 -3.41 -10.54 0.17
C GLY A 194 -1.94 -10.74 -0.13
N TYR A 195 -1.50 -10.28 -1.30
CA TYR A 195 -0.09 -10.19 -1.65
C TYR A 195 0.52 -8.91 -1.07
N ARG A 196 1.36 -9.08 -0.06
CA ARG A 196 2.09 -8.00 0.60
C ARG A 196 3.43 -7.79 -0.09
N THR A 197 3.68 -6.57 -0.53
CA THR A 197 4.95 -6.12 -1.14
C THR A 197 5.51 -4.94 -0.35
N LYS A 198 6.77 -4.56 -0.57
CA LYS A 198 7.34 -3.34 0.03
C LYS A 198 6.52 -2.09 -0.35
N LYS A 199 5.99 -2.05 -1.57
CA LYS A 199 5.17 -0.94 -2.06
C LYS A 199 3.85 -0.79 -1.30
N ASN A 200 3.20 -1.90 -0.92
CA ASN A 200 1.87 -1.89 -0.30
C ASN A 200 1.88 -2.30 1.20
N ALA A 201 3.04 -2.49 1.80
CA ALA A 201 3.19 -2.91 3.21
C ALA A 201 2.45 -1.99 4.20
N PHE A 202 2.25 -0.71 3.84
CA PHE A 202 1.47 0.25 4.61
C PHE A 202 0.00 -0.16 4.85
N LYS A 203 -0.54 -1.12 4.10
CA LYS A 203 -1.89 -1.68 4.28
C LYS A 203 -1.94 -2.76 5.36
N TYR A 204 -0.82 -3.42 5.61
CA TYR A 204 -0.71 -4.59 6.50
C TYR A 204 -0.19 -4.18 7.88
N THR A 205 -0.82 -3.15 8.47
CA THR A 205 -0.44 -2.60 9.78
C THR A 205 -1.22 -3.18 10.94
N GLU A 206 -2.39 -3.80 10.69
CA GLU A 206 -3.19 -4.44 11.73
C GLU A 206 -2.47 -5.67 12.31
N ARG A 207 -2.60 -5.87 13.62
CA ARG A 207 -1.97 -6.97 14.36
C ARG A 207 -3.02 -7.76 15.15
N PRO A 208 -2.84 -9.07 15.32
CA PRO A 208 -1.74 -9.90 14.81
C PRO A 208 -1.82 -10.12 13.29
N LEU A 209 -0.64 -10.19 12.64
CA LEU A 209 -0.50 -10.44 11.20
C LEU A 209 0.35 -11.70 10.99
N VAL A 210 -0.20 -12.69 10.32
CA VAL A 210 0.51 -13.88 9.82
C VAL A 210 0.97 -13.60 8.40
N VAL A 211 2.26 -13.80 8.14
CA VAL A 211 2.86 -13.64 6.80
C VAL A 211 3.52 -14.96 6.40
N VAL A 212 3.15 -15.44 5.23
CA VAL A 212 3.76 -16.63 4.61
C VAL A 212 4.66 -16.16 3.48
N TYR A 213 5.95 -16.45 3.59
CA TYR A 213 7.00 -16.07 2.65
C TYR A 213 7.37 -17.27 1.80
N TYR A 214 7.41 -17.07 0.50
CA TYR A 214 7.84 -18.05 -0.51
C TYR A 214 8.12 -17.31 -1.83
N ASP A 215 8.57 -18.02 -2.87
CA ASP A 215 8.72 -17.44 -4.21
C ASP A 215 7.34 -17.05 -4.80
N VAL A 216 6.88 -15.86 -4.42
CA VAL A 216 5.62 -15.29 -4.94
C VAL A 216 5.86 -14.63 -6.28
N ASN A 217 5.45 -15.31 -7.35
CA ASN A 217 5.61 -14.83 -8.70
C ASN A 217 4.30 -14.96 -9.49
N TYR A 218 3.68 -13.82 -9.83
CA TYR A 218 2.44 -13.76 -10.60
C TYR A 218 2.65 -13.67 -12.13
N SER A 219 3.86 -13.93 -12.63
CA SER A 219 4.09 -14.12 -14.06
C SER A 219 3.27 -15.31 -14.59
N HIS A 220 3.06 -15.35 -15.90
CA HIS A 220 2.22 -16.38 -16.53
C HIS A 220 2.67 -17.80 -16.19
N GLU A 221 3.98 -18.03 -16.10
CA GLU A 221 4.58 -19.35 -15.88
C GLU A 221 4.48 -19.82 -14.42
N HIS A 222 4.59 -18.89 -13.46
CA HIS A 222 4.69 -19.20 -12.02
C HIS A 222 3.41 -18.98 -11.23
N LYS A 223 2.41 -18.28 -11.78
CA LYS A 223 1.18 -17.92 -11.04
C LYS A 223 0.43 -19.10 -10.44
N VAL A 224 0.50 -20.30 -11.08
CA VAL A 224 -0.18 -21.50 -10.59
C VAL A 224 0.46 -21.99 -9.29
N ALA A 225 1.78 -22.09 -9.25
CA ALA A 225 2.53 -22.47 -8.05
C ALA A 225 2.32 -21.45 -6.94
N THR A 226 2.39 -20.16 -7.28
CA THR A 226 2.11 -19.06 -6.35
C THR A 226 0.71 -19.17 -5.73
N GLN A 227 -0.31 -19.43 -6.54
CA GLN A 227 -1.69 -19.58 -6.04
C GLN A 227 -1.88 -20.84 -5.21
N PHE A 228 -1.19 -21.93 -5.52
CA PHE A 228 -1.29 -23.18 -4.77
C PHE A 228 -0.94 -22.99 -3.28
N VAL A 229 0.17 -22.31 -2.99
CA VAL A 229 0.55 -22.01 -1.60
C VAL A 229 -0.45 -21.01 -0.97
N ARG A 230 -0.85 -19.97 -1.71
CA ARG A 230 -1.85 -19.01 -1.22
C ARG A 230 -3.17 -19.67 -0.88
N GLU A 231 -3.64 -20.66 -1.65
CA GLU A 231 -4.87 -21.40 -1.38
C GLU A 231 -4.79 -22.22 -0.11
N LYS A 232 -3.65 -22.81 0.23
CA LYS A 232 -3.42 -23.46 1.53
C LYS A 232 -3.60 -22.44 2.68
N VAL A 233 -3.01 -21.25 2.54
CA VAL A 233 -3.18 -20.16 3.52
C VAL A 233 -4.64 -19.71 3.61
N LEU A 234 -5.33 -19.58 2.49
CA LEU A 234 -6.75 -19.23 2.44
C LEU A 234 -7.63 -20.28 3.13
N GLY A 235 -7.27 -21.56 3.00
CA GLY A 235 -7.90 -22.66 3.68
C GLY A 235 -7.95 -22.49 5.19
N VAL A 236 -6.93 -21.86 5.77
CA VAL A 236 -6.88 -21.50 7.20
C VAL A 236 -7.56 -20.16 7.47
N ALA A 237 -7.22 -19.15 6.70
CA ALA A 237 -7.69 -17.76 6.91
C ALA A 237 -9.21 -17.64 6.94
N LYS A 238 -9.94 -18.47 6.16
CA LYS A 238 -11.42 -18.51 6.16
C LYS A 238 -12.04 -18.79 7.53
N GLU A 239 -11.33 -19.53 8.40
CA GLU A 239 -11.81 -19.86 9.74
C GLU A 239 -11.70 -18.66 10.71
N PHE A 240 -10.94 -17.63 10.30
CA PHE A 240 -10.67 -16.43 11.08
C PHE A 240 -11.37 -15.18 10.53
N VAL A 241 -12.31 -15.33 9.57
CA VAL A 241 -13.14 -14.24 9.07
C VAL A 241 -13.89 -13.58 10.23
N GLY A 242 -13.77 -12.26 10.35
CA GLY A 242 -14.34 -11.50 11.47
C GLY A 242 -13.51 -11.47 12.75
N SER A 243 -12.38 -12.17 12.80
CA SER A 243 -11.40 -12.04 13.89
C SER A 243 -10.42 -10.88 13.61
N ASN A 244 -9.56 -10.58 14.60
CA ASN A 244 -8.50 -9.59 14.44
C ASN A 244 -7.27 -10.16 13.71
N LEU A 245 -7.19 -11.49 13.52
CA LEU A 245 -6.06 -12.13 12.87
C LEU A 245 -6.08 -11.85 11.35
N LYS A 246 -4.98 -11.33 10.84
CA LYS A 246 -4.79 -10.99 9.44
C LYS A 246 -3.77 -11.90 8.78
N PHE A 247 -3.92 -12.10 7.47
CA PHE A 247 -3.07 -12.99 6.68
C PHE A 247 -2.52 -12.28 5.45
N ALA A 248 -1.27 -12.56 5.12
CA ALA A 248 -0.64 -12.10 3.89
C ALA A 248 0.31 -13.17 3.35
N VAL A 249 0.54 -13.14 2.05
CA VAL A 249 1.66 -13.81 1.40
C VAL A 249 2.65 -12.76 0.92
N SER A 250 3.95 -13.08 0.94
CA SER A 250 5.01 -12.16 0.51
C SER A 250 6.08 -12.91 -0.27
N ASN A 251 6.69 -12.25 -1.24
CA ASN A 251 7.88 -12.79 -1.90
C ASN A 251 9.05 -12.75 -0.91
N GLU A 252 9.75 -13.86 -0.77
CA GLU A 252 10.83 -14.02 0.21
C GLU A 252 12.04 -13.13 -0.11
N ASP A 253 12.42 -12.99 -1.37
CA ASP A 253 13.53 -12.13 -1.78
C ASP A 253 13.26 -10.65 -1.44
N GLU A 254 12.00 -10.23 -1.57
CA GLU A 254 11.62 -8.86 -1.26
C GLU A 254 11.71 -8.56 0.23
N PHE A 255 11.53 -9.57 1.10
CA PHE A 255 11.52 -9.45 2.56
C PHE A 255 12.63 -10.24 3.27
N GLU A 256 13.74 -10.50 2.61
CA GLU A 256 14.89 -11.24 3.14
C GLU A 256 15.34 -10.77 4.53
N GLU A 257 15.43 -9.46 4.74
CA GLU A 257 15.81 -8.88 6.04
C GLU A 257 14.79 -9.18 7.15
N GLU A 258 13.49 -9.16 6.81
CA GLU A 258 12.41 -9.48 7.76
C GLU A 258 12.44 -10.97 8.12
N ILE A 259 12.72 -11.84 7.17
CA ILE A 259 12.88 -13.28 7.34
C ILE A 259 14.09 -13.58 8.23
N LYS A 260 15.24 -12.96 7.97
CA LYS A 260 16.43 -13.05 8.84
C LYS A 260 16.15 -12.60 10.27
N ASN A 261 15.41 -11.52 10.42
CA ASN A 261 14.98 -11.00 11.73
C ASN A 261 13.96 -11.90 12.45
N LEU A 262 13.36 -12.87 11.76
CA LEU A 262 12.57 -13.95 12.35
C LEU A 262 13.43 -15.17 12.73
N GLY A 263 14.75 -15.13 12.43
CA GLY A 263 15.69 -16.20 12.72
C GLY A 263 15.64 -17.37 11.73
N PHE A 264 15.18 -17.12 10.51
CA PHE A 264 15.30 -18.07 9.39
C PHE A 264 16.59 -17.78 8.60
N GLU A 265 17.73 -17.92 9.26
CA GLU A 265 19.03 -17.90 8.58
C GLU A 265 19.23 -19.28 7.95
N ASP A 266 19.16 -19.36 6.64
CA ASP A 266 19.37 -20.59 5.83
C ASP A 266 18.47 -21.77 6.24
N SER A 267 17.15 -21.56 6.35
CA SER A 267 16.23 -22.66 6.62
C SER A 267 16.28 -23.75 5.54
N GLY A 268 16.65 -23.38 4.32
CA GLY A 268 16.66 -24.26 3.14
C GLY A 268 15.28 -24.76 2.73
N GLU A 269 14.22 -24.22 3.34
CA GLU A 269 12.83 -24.59 3.10
C GLU A 269 12.15 -23.56 2.20
N ASP A 270 11.29 -24.03 1.31
CA ASP A 270 10.62 -23.21 0.28
C ASP A 270 9.55 -22.25 0.87
N VAL A 271 9.10 -22.50 2.11
CA VAL A 271 8.05 -21.69 2.76
C VAL A 271 8.42 -21.36 4.19
N ASN A 272 8.45 -20.06 4.50
CA ASN A 272 8.68 -19.56 5.86
C ASN A 272 7.42 -18.83 6.37
N VAL A 273 7.09 -19.01 7.65
CA VAL A 273 5.89 -18.39 8.24
C VAL A 273 6.24 -17.61 9.49
N GLY A 274 5.86 -16.32 9.51
CA GLY A 274 6.00 -15.44 10.66
C GLY A 274 4.65 -14.91 11.15
N CYS A 275 4.53 -14.66 12.46
CA CYS A 275 3.41 -13.93 13.04
C CYS A 275 3.91 -12.72 13.82
N PHE A 276 3.33 -11.57 13.53
CA PHE A 276 3.68 -10.29 14.13
C PHE A 276 2.52 -9.81 15.01
N THR A 277 2.79 -9.65 16.29
CA THR A 277 1.88 -8.99 17.24
C THR A 277 2.36 -7.58 17.54
N GLU A 278 1.62 -6.83 18.38
CA GLU A 278 2.06 -5.49 18.83
C GLU A 278 3.41 -5.51 19.59
N LYS A 279 3.72 -6.62 20.26
CA LYS A 279 4.87 -6.69 21.17
C LYS A 279 5.92 -7.74 20.79
N GLN A 280 5.56 -8.72 20.01
CA GLN A 280 6.35 -9.92 19.78
C GLN A 280 6.27 -10.39 18.34
N LYS A 281 7.30 -11.13 17.95
CA LYS A 281 7.32 -11.88 16.70
C LYS A 281 7.42 -13.37 17.04
N PHE A 282 6.77 -14.16 16.22
CA PHE A 282 6.83 -15.62 16.32
C PHE A 282 7.15 -16.18 14.94
N ARG A 283 7.81 -17.31 14.90
CA ARG A 283 8.01 -18.08 13.67
C ARG A 283 7.45 -19.49 13.82
N MET A 284 6.95 -20.03 12.73
CA MET A 284 6.65 -21.45 12.62
C MET A 284 7.96 -22.23 12.47
N ASN A 285 8.04 -23.43 13.01
CA ASN A 285 9.19 -24.29 12.71
C ASN A 285 9.20 -24.63 11.22
N PRO A 286 10.37 -24.62 10.56
CA PRO A 286 10.50 -25.05 9.16
C PRO A 286 9.92 -26.44 8.93
N VAL A 287 9.24 -26.63 7.80
CA VAL A 287 8.67 -27.91 7.38
C VAL A 287 9.10 -28.19 5.95
N SER A 288 9.42 -29.44 5.62
CA SER A 288 9.86 -29.82 4.28
C SER A 288 8.78 -29.73 3.21
N GLU A 289 7.53 -29.84 3.62
CA GLU A 289 6.37 -29.66 2.76
C GLU A 289 5.30 -28.88 3.54
N PHE A 290 4.96 -27.69 3.06
CA PHE A 290 4.01 -26.80 3.73
C PHE A 290 2.57 -27.23 3.47
N GLU A 291 1.82 -27.56 4.53
CA GLU A 291 0.41 -27.94 4.47
C GLU A 291 -0.48 -27.02 5.31
N THR A 292 -1.77 -27.08 5.04
CA THR A 292 -2.80 -26.29 5.76
C THR A 292 -2.78 -26.56 7.26
N GLU A 293 -2.55 -27.82 7.65
CA GLU A 293 -2.48 -28.26 9.03
C GLU A 293 -1.32 -27.64 9.79
N ASP A 294 -0.14 -27.50 9.16
CA ASP A 294 1.03 -26.87 9.79
C ASP A 294 0.73 -25.44 10.23
N LEU A 295 0.05 -24.68 9.35
CA LEU A 295 -0.35 -23.32 9.64
C LEU A 295 -1.44 -23.25 10.74
N LYS A 296 -2.39 -24.19 10.75
CA LYS A 296 -3.40 -24.28 11.82
C LYS A 296 -2.77 -24.59 13.17
N ASP A 297 -1.88 -25.56 13.23
CA ASP A 297 -1.18 -25.95 14.46
C ASP A 297 -0.32 -24.81 14.99
N PHE A 298 0.36 -24.07 14.10
CA PHE A 298 1.10 -22.87 14.47
C PHE A 298 0.20 -21.81 15.09
N ILE A 299 -0.94 -21.48 14.47
CA ILE A 299 -1.88 -20.48 14.99
C ILE A 299 -2.51 -20.93 16.31
N GLU A 300 -2.88 -22.20 16.44
CA GLU A 300 -3.41 -22.74 17.70
C GLU A 300 -2.34 -22.73 18.81
N GLY A 301 -1.09 -23.03 18.46
CA GLY A 301 0.05 -22.88 19.35
C GLY A 301 0.23 -21.45 19.86
N LEU A 302 0.06 -20.44 18.99
CA LEU A 302 0.07 -19.02 19.37
C LEU A 302 -1.06 -18.68 20.36
N ARG A 303 -2.27 -19.18 20.12
CA ARG A 303 -3.44 -18.95 20.99
C ARG A 303 -3.30 -19.59 22.36
N THR A 304 -2.67 -20.78 22.42
CA THR A 304 -2.50 -21.55 23.67
C THR A 304 -1.20 -21.24 24.40
N GLY A 305 -0.34 -20.36 23.84
CA GLY A 305 0.96 -20.03 24.41
C GLY A 305 2.00 -21.16 24.32
N LYS A 306 1.79 -22.15 23.45
CA LYS A 306 2.66 -23.33 23.27
C LYS A 306 3.73 -23.13 22.17
N VAL A 307 3.77 -21.97 21.51
CA VAL A 307 4.81 -21.68 20.50
C VAL A 307 6.14 -21.39 21.20
N HIS A 308 7.11 -22.26 20.99
CA HIS A 308 8.41 -22.21 21.67
C HIS A 308 9.42 -21.20 21.07
N THR A 309 9.15 -20.63 19.90
CA THR A 309 10.09 -19.71 19.25
C THR A 309 9.56 -18.28 19.30
N GLN A 310 9.83 -17.62 20.41
CA GLN A 310 9.49 -16.23 20.67
C GLN A 310 10.72 -15.34 20.49
N LEU A 311 10.63 -14.34 19.61
CA LEU A 311 11.65 -13.31 19.45
C LEU A 311 11.08 -11.98 20.00
N THR A 312 11.77 -11.40 20.98
CA THR A 312 11.37 -10.08 21.50
C THR A 312 11.69 -9.00 20.48
N LEU A 313 10.73 -8.11 20.20
CA LEU A 313 11.01 -6.89 19.43
C LEU A 313 11.96 -6.03 20.28
N THR A 314 13.20 -5.88 19.84
CA THR A 314 14.05 -4.78 20.31
C THR A 314 13.51 -3.51 19.66
N LEU A 315 12.91 -2.62 20.46
CA LEU A 315 12.44 -1.31 20.06
C LEU A 315 13.62 -0.38 19.72
#